data_fe200e82163f73c2d69b91fd998c8c72
#
_entry.id   fe200e82163f73c2d69b91fd998c8c72
#
_cell.length_a   1.000
_cell.length_b   1.000
_cell.length_c   1.000
_cell.angle_alpha   90.00
_cell.angle_beta   90.00
_cell.angle_gamma   90.00
#
_symmetry.space_group_name_H-M   'P 1'
#
loop_
_entity.id
_entity.type
_entity.pdbx_description
1 polymer ?
#
loop_
_entity_poly.entity_id
_entity_poly.type
_entity_poly.pdbx_seq_one_letter_code
_entity_poly.pdbx_strand_id
1 'polypeptide(L)'
;MKLNTNEEIIRKANSILRMAGSRSPERICHYLGIHLYETPLKRQKGVYKVIEKRRCIFIKNDLDPVMRNIVLWHEIGHDQLHRKEATQFREFNLFDMTTNRMEYEANLFAAQIGLDEDQLWDYIMQGRDDVSIARVLNSDGNLVALKVSTMSRAEYNLRIPEHRNDFLK
;
A
#
# COMPACT_ATOMS: atom_id res chain seq x y z
N MET A 1 15.88 -10.62 -9.94
CA MET A 1 14.92 -10.06 -8.96
C MET A 1 14.05 -11.20 -8.42
N LYS A 2 14.00 -11.43 -7.11
CA LYS A 2 13.09 -12.43 -6.52
C LYS A 2 11.70 -11.79 -6.44
N LEU A 3 10.73 -12.36 -7.13
CA LEU A 3 9.33 -11.93 -7.04
C LEU A 3 8.76 -12.36 -5.68
N ASN A 4 8.09 -11.45 -4.98
CA ASN A 4 7.40 -11.78 -3.74
C ASN A 4 6.07 -12.49 -4.07
N THR A 5 5.72 -13.50 -3.31
CA THR A 5 4.37 -14.08 -3.37
C THR A 5 3.40 -13.20 -2.57
N ASN A 6 2.09 -13.29 -2.85
CA ASN A 6 1.08 -12.57 -2.07
C ASN A 6 1.16 -12.94 -0.57
N GLU A 7 1.40 -14.21 -0.27
CA GLU A 7 1.55 -14.69 1.10
C GLU A 7 2.76 -14.08 1.82
N GLU A 8 3.90 -13.94 1.12
CA GLU A 8 5.09 -13.27 1.67
C GLU A 8 4.82 -11.80 1.99
N ILE A 9 4.10 -11.09 1.10
CA ILE A 9 3.71 -9.69 1.28
C ILE A 9 2.78 -9.54 2.49
N ILE A 10 1.72 -10.34 2.55
CA ILE A 10 0.73 -10.35 3.64
C ILE A 10 1.42 -10.63 4.98
N ARG A 11 2.24 -11.67 5.05
CA ARG A 11 2.98 -12.04 6.26
C ARG A 11 3.90 -10.91 6.73
N LYS A 12 4.60 -10.25 5.80
CA LYS A 12 5.47 -9.13 6.11
C LYS A 12 4.70 -7.92 6.63
N ALA A 13 3.60 -7.55 5.98
CA ALA A 13 2.73 -6.46 6.42
C ALA A 13 2.17 -6.73 7.83
N ASN A 14 1.64 -7.92 8.09
CA ASN A 14 1.11 -8.32 9.40
C ASN A 14 2.20 -8.32 10.48
N SER A 15 3.43 -8.72 10.14
CA SER A 15 4.56 -8.63 11.07
C SER A 15 4.85 -7.20 11.48
N ILE A 16 4.87 -6.28 10.51
CA ILE A 16 5.10 -4.84 10.76
C ILE A 16 3.98 -4.26 11.63
N LEU A 17 2.72 -4.56 11.35
CA LEU A 17 1.59 -4.12 12.16
C LEU A 17 1.70 -4.55 13.62
N ARG A 18 2.05 -5.82 13.86
CA ARG A 18 2.26 -6.33 15.23
C ARG A 18 3.40 -5.61 15.95
N MET A 19 4.51 -5.39 15.27
CA MET A 19 5.69 -4.77 15.88
C MET A 19 5.53 -3.27 16.10
N ALA A 20 4.90 -2.55 15.15
CA ALA A 20 4.63 -1.12 15.27
C ALA A 20 3.46 -0.81 16.22
N GLY A 21 2.56 -1.78 16.47
CA GLY A 21 1.39 -1.63 17.32
C GLY A 21 0.39 -0.59 16.80
N SER A 22 0.42 -0.27 15.50
CA SER A 22 -0.40 0.80 14.91
C SER A 22 -0.52 0.64 13.40
N ARG A 23 -1.67 1.10 12.85
CA ARG A 23 -1.89 1.28 11.40
C ARG A 23 -1.53 2.70 10.92
N SER A 24 -1.25 3.66 11.83
CA SER A 24 -0.81 5.00 11.43
C SER A 24 0.47 4.91 10.59
N PRO A 25 0.47 5.44 9.35
CA PRO A 25 1.65 5.36 8.49
C PRO A 25 2.84 6.14 9.08
N GLU A 26 2.60 7.22 9.81
CA GLU A 26 3.66 7.99 10.49
C GLU A 26 4.33 7.17 11.60
N ARG A 27 3.52 6.46 12.41
CA ARG A 27 4.06 5.58 13.46
C ARG A 27 4.84 4.42 12.87
N ILE A 28 4.36 3.86 11.75
CA ILE A 28 5.06 2.80 11.02
C ILE A 28 6.37 3.33 10.44
N CYS A 29 6.38 4.52 9.81
CA CYS A 29 7.60 5.16 9.33
C CYS A 29 8.61 5.37 10.47
N HIS A 30 8.15 5.87 11.61
CA HIS A 30 9.01 6.05 12.79
C HIS A 30 9.58 4.73 13.28
N TYR A 31 8.75 3.70 13.44
CA TYR A 31 9.20 2.35 13.84
C TYR A 31 10.24 1.77 12.89
N LEU A 32 10.02 1.95 11.57
CA LEU A 32 10.92 1.44 10.54
C LEU A 32 12.18 2.31 10.33
N GLY A 33 12.26 3.49 10.94
CA GLY A 33 13.35 4.46 10.71
C GLY A 33 13.33 5.05 9.30
N ILE A 34 12.14 5.34 8.76
CA ILE A 34 11.93 6.00 7.47
C ILE A 34 11.70 7.48 7.73
N HIS A 35 12.47 8.34 7.06
CA HIS A 35 12.30 9.78 7.14
C HIS A 35 11.15 10.24 6.21
N LEU A 36 10.20 10.97 6.77
CA LEU A 36 9.05 11.50 6.05
C LEU A 36 9.22 13.00 5.80
N TYR A 37 9.05 13.42 4.55
CA TYR A 37 9.14 14.81 4.11
C TYR A 37 7.90 15.22 3.33
N GLU A 38 7.27 16.32 3.71
CA GLU A 38 6.21 16.95 2.94
C GLU A 38 6.80 17.93 1.94
N THR A 39 6.38 17.86 0.68
CA THR A 39 6.97 18.66 -0.40
C THR A 39 5.95 18.91 -1.52
N PRO A 40 6.05 20.04 -2.25
CA PRO A 40 5.15 20.32 -3.38
C PRO A 40 5.51 19.51 -4.62
N LEU A 41 5.18 18.22 -4.61
CA LEU A 41 5.35 17.34 -5.77
C LEU A 41 4.42 17.76 -6.91
N LYS A 42 4.93 17.79 -8.15
CA LYS A 42 4.17 18.26 -9.32
C LYS A 42 3.23 17.18 -9.88
N ARG A 43 3.71 15.97 -10.08
CA ARG A 43 2.97 14.87 -10.76
C ARG A 43 2.66 13.71 -9.83
N GLN A 44 3.60 13.33 -8.98
CA GLN A 44 3.49 12.19 -8.08
C GLN A 44 2.82 12.61 -6.77
N LYS A 45 2.08 11.70 -6.15
CA LYS A 45 1.49 11.89 -4.82
C LYS A 45 2.48 11.54 -3.71
N GLY A 46 3.35 10.56 -3.96
CA GLY A 46 4.43 10.13 -3.08
C GLY A 46 5.62 9.63 -3.87
N VAL A 47 6.78 9.55 -3.23
CA VAL A 47 8.00 8.95 -3.79
C VAL A 47 8.85 8.38 -2.67
N TYR A 48 9.14 7.10 -2.72
CA TYR A 48 10.17 6.47 -1.88
C TYR A 48 11.55 6.57 -2.53
N LYS A 49 12.56 6.97 -1.75
CA LYS A 49 13.96 7.02 -2.20
C LYS A 49 14.93 6.65 -1.08
N VAL A 50 16.09 6.12 -1.48
CA VAL A 50 17.25 5.98 -0.58
C VAL A 50 18.29 7.03 -0.96
N ILE A 51 18.57 7.96 -0.05
CA ILE A 51 19.51 9.07 -0.24
C ILE A 51 20.59 8.95 0.83
N GLU A 52 21.84 8.80 0.44
CA GLU A 52 22.98 8.66 1.37
C GLU A 52 22.74 7.59 2.47
N LYS A 53 22.23 6.43 2.05
CA LYS A 53 21.83 5.31 2.93
C LYS A 53 20.64 5.59 3.86
N ARG A 54 20.03 6.78 3.78
CA ARG A 54 18.80 7.12 4.52
C ARG A 54 17.58 6.78 3.67
N ARG A 55 16.61 6.15 4.29
CA ARG A 55 15.32 5.81 3.67
C ARG A 55 14.37 6.96 3.84
N CYS A 56 13.88 7.51 2.73
CA CYS A 56 13.09 8.74 2.70
C CYS A 56 11.80 8.52 1.90
N ILE A 57 10.69 8.98 2.43
CA ILE A 57 9.42 9.12 1.71
C ILE A 57 9.16 10.62 1.56
N PHE A 58 8.96 11.06 0.33
CA PHE A 58 8.49 12.40 0.00
C PHE A 58 7.00 12.30 -0.33
N ILE A 59 6.16 13.00 0.42
CA ILE A 59 4.71 13.02 0.25
C ILE A 59 4.26 14.41 -0.21
N LYS A 60 3.31 14.46 -1.14
CA LYS A 60 2.72 15.71 -1.60
C LYS A 60 1.97 16.39 -0.47
N ASN A 61 2.22 17.68 -0.27
CA ASN A 61 1.75 18.44 0.90
C ASN A 61 0.28 18.91 0.83
N ASP A 62 -0.40 18.74 -0.31
CA ASP A 62 -1.80 19.17 -0.53
C ASP A 62 -2.79 17.99 -0.67
N LEU A 63 -2.41 16.79 -0.23
CA LEU A 63 -3.30 15.63 -0.21
C LEU A 63 -4.31 15.73 0.94
N ASP A 64 -5.55 15.30 0.67
CA ASP A 64 -6.48 15.06 1.77
C ASP A 64 -5.98 13.93 2.69
N PRO A 65 -6.45 13.87 3.95
CA PRO A 65 -5.93 12.91 4.93
C PRO A 65 -6.08 11.45 4.53
N VAL A 66 -7.15 11.08 3.82
CA VAL A 66 -7.40 9.71 3.38
C VAL A 66 -6.38 9.31 2.32
N MET A 67 -6.26 10.11 1.27
CA MET A 67 -5.29 9.87 0.19
C MET A 67 -3.86 9.89 0.71
N ARG A 68 -3.56 10.80 1.65
CA ARG A 68 -2.23 10.88 2.28
C ARG A 68 -1.84 9.57 2.96
N ASN A 69 -2.73 8.98 3.75
CA ASN A 69 -2.48 7.69 4.40
C ASN A 69 -2.28 6.56 3.40
N ILE A 70 -3.13 6.50 2.36
CA ILE A 70 -3.04 5.48 1.31
C ILE A 70 -1.69 5.56 0.60
N VAL A 71 -1.27 6.76 0.20
CA VAL A 71 0.02 6.97 -0.46
C VAL A 71 1.17 6.59 0.46
N LEU A 72 1.12 6.96 1.74
CA LEU A 72 2.16 6.60 2.70
C LEU A 72 2.28 5.08 2.88
N TRP A 73 1.19 4.35 3.02
CA TRP A 73 1.23 2.88 3.09
C TRP A 73 1.82 2.24 1.83
N HIS A 74 1.51 2.81 0.65
CA HIS A 74 2.06 2.38 -0.62
C HIS A 74 3.59 2.61 -0.69
N GLU A 75 4.07 3.79 -0.31
CA GLU A 75 5.51 4.10 -0.30
C GLU A 75 6.28 3.28 0.75
N ILE A 76 5.66 2.96 1.89
CA ILE A 76 6.19 1.99 2.86
C ILE A 76 6.29 0.61 2.21
N GLY A 77 5.33 0.23 1.37
CA GLY A 77 5.39 -1.00 0.57
C GLY A 77 6.64 -1.05 -0.31
N HIS A 78 6.95 0.02 -1.02
CA HIS A 78 8.19 0.12 -1.79
C HIS A 78 9.44 0.03 -0.92
N ASP A 79 9.48 0.67 0.25
CA ASP A 79 10.59 0.51 1.19
C ASP A 79 10.79 -0.95 1.61
N GLN A 80 9.72 -1.65 1.88
CA GLN A 80 9.78 -2.99 2.44
C GLN A 80 10.02 -4.10 1.41
N LEU A 81 9.56 -3.91 0.19
CA LEU A 81 9.56 -4.94 -0.85
C LEU A 81 10.62 -4.68 -1.94
N HIS A 82 10.89 -3.40 -2.26
CA HIS A 82 11.64 -3.00 -3.45
C HIS A 82 12.84 -2.08 -3.14
N ARG A 83 13.37 -2.15 -1.92
CA ARG A 83 14.47 -1.25 -1.48
C ARG A 83 15.71 -1.33 -2.37
N LYS A 84 16.07 -2.51 -2.88
CA LYS A 84 17.22 -2.69 -3.75
C LYS A 84 17.01 -2.02 -5.09
N GLU A 85 15.82 -2.11 -5.62
CA GLU A 85 15.40 -1.52 -6.88
C GLU A 85 15.35 0.01 -6.77
N ALA A 86 14.85 0.56 -5.68
CA ALA A 86 14.79 2.01 -5.44
C ALA A 86 16.17 2.69 -5.42
N THR A 87 17.25 1.96 -5.15
CA THR A 87 18.63 2.48 -5.23
C THR A 87 19.18 2.47 -6.65
N GLN A 88 18.62 1.68 -7.55
CA GLN A 88 19.12 1.47 -8.93
C GLN A 88 18.35 2.29 -9.97
N PHE A 89 17.09 2.67 -9.70
CA PHE A 89 16.25 3.39 -10.65
C PHE A 89 16.55 4.89 -10.69
N ARG A 90 17.46 5.29 -11.57
CA ARG A 90 17.63 6.69 -11.99
C ARG A 90 16.71 7.12 -13.15
N GLU A 91 16.13 6.16 -13.90
CA GLU A 91 15.24 6.45 -15.02
C GLU A 91 14.13 5.38 -15.09
N PHE A 92 12.88 5.82 -14.90
CA PHE A 92 11.71 4.99 -15.09
C PHE A 92 11.43 4.81 -16.58
N ASN A 93 11.62 3.62 -17.11
CA ASN A 93 11.00 3.22 -18.38
C ASN A 93 9.54 2.84 -18.13
N LEU A 94 8.62 3.69 -18.58
CA LEU A 94 7.16 3.58 -18.45
C LEU A 94 6.52 2.30 -19.04
N PHE A 95 7.30 1.41 -19.66
CA PHE A 95 6.82 0.19 -20.32
C PHE A 95 7.39 -1.11 -19.74
N ASP A 96 8.06 -1.08 -18.58
CA ASP A 96 8.61 -2.29 -18.01
C ASP A 96 7.51 -3.05 -17.23
N MET A 97 7.27 -4.30 -17.63
CA MET A 97 6.36 -5.25 -16.93
C MET A 97 6.75 -5.44 -15.44
N THR A 98 8.00 -5.24 -15.10
CA THR A 98 8.49 -5.29 -13.70
C THR A 98 7.95 -4.15 -12.85
N THR A 99 7.81 -2.94 -13.42
CA THR A 99 7.23 -1.78 -12.73
C THR A 99 5.77 -2.03 -12.34
N ASN A 100 4.97 -2.61 -13.24
CA ASN A 100 3.58 -2.96 -12.94
C ASN A 100 3.46 -3.98 -11.81
N ARG A 101 4.38 -4.93 -11.73
CA ARG A 101 4.41 -5.91 -10.64
C ARG A 101 4.78 -5.29 -9.30
N MET A 102 5.77 -4.41 -9.27
CA MET A 102 6.19 -3.69 -8.06
C MET A 102 5.07 -2.79 -7.53
N GLU A 103 4.34 -2.11 -8.42
CA GLU A 103 3.16 -1.32 -8.07
C GLU A 103 2.05 -2.19 -7.48
N TYR A 104 1.77 -3.34 -8.09
CA TYR A 104 0.81 -4.30 -7.53
C TYR A 104 1.22 -4.76 -6.12
N GLU A 105 2.48 -5.13 -5.93
CA GLU A 105 3.00 -5.59 -4.64
C GLU A 105 2.91 -4.48 -3.57
N ALA A 106 3.24 -3.24 -3.92
CA ALA A 106 3.11 -2.08 -3.04
C ALA A 106 1.65 -1.78 -2.69
N ASN A 107 0.72 -1.86 -3.66
CA ASN A 107 -0.71 -1.71 -3.42
C ASN A 107 -1.27 -2.82 -2.52
N LEU A 108 -0.85 -4.08 -2.74
CA LEU A 108 -1.24 -5.19 -1.88
C LEU A 108 -0.75 -5.00 -0.44
N PHE A 109 0.49 -4.53 -0.28
CA PHE A 109 1.04 -4.19 1.02
C PHE A 109 0.24 -3.06 1.69
N ALA A 110 -0.10 -1.99 0.94
CA ALA A 110 -0.92 -0.88 1.43
C ALA A 110 -2.31 -1.34 1.87
N ALA A 111 -2.97 -2.20 1.08
CA ALA A 111 -4.27 -2.77 1.41
C ALA A 111 -4.21 -3.61 2.70
N GLN A 112 -3.14 -4.39 2.86
CA GLN A 112 -2.95 -5.23 4.04
C GLN A 112 -2.70 -4.43 5.32
N ILE A 113 -1.91 -3.35 5.23
CA ILE A 113 -1.63 -2.47 6.37
C ILE A 113 -2.82 -1.56 6.69
N GLY A 114 -3.41 -0.95 5.67
CA GLY A 114 -4.41 0.09 5.84
C GLY A 114 -5.78 -0.43 6.27
N LEU A 115 -6.17 -1.64 5.83
CA LEU A 115 -7.49 -2.19 6.05
C LEU A 115 -7.48 -3.28 7.12
N ASP A 116 -8.30 -3.10 8.15
CA ASP A 116 -8.54 -4.11 9.17
C ASP A 116 -9.43 -5.23 8.61
N GLU A 117 -8.98 -6.48 8.77
CA GLU A 117 -9.64 -7.63 8.17
C GLU A 117 -10.98 -7.95 8.85
N ASP A 118 -11.03 -7.84 10.17
CA ASP A 118 -12.25 -8.12 10.94
C ASP A 118 -13.32 -7.08 10.64
N GLN A 119 -12.96 -5.79 10.62
CA GLN A 119 -13.88 -4.72 10.23
C GLN A 119 -14.37 -4.87 8.79
N LEU A 120 -13.47 -5.21 7.87
CA LEU A 120 -13.82 -5.43 6.47
C LEU A 120 -14.80 -6.59 6.34
N TRP A 121 -14.56 -7.69 7.06
CA TRP A 121 -15.41 -8.86 7.08
C TRP A 121 -16.82 -8.54 7.58
N ASP A 122 -16.95 -7.77 8.66
CA ASP A 122 -18.26 -7.35 9.20
C ASP A 122 -19.08 -6.59 8.15
N TYR A 123 -18.47 -5.72 7.34
CA TYR A 123 -19.18 -4.99 6.29
C TYR A 123 -19.54 -5.88 5.09
N ILE A 124 -18.68 -6.84 4.72
CA ILE A 124 -18.98 -7.83 3.68
C ILE A 124 -20.20 -8.66 4.08
N MET A 125 -20.26 -9.12 5.33
CA MET A 125 -21.39 -9.91 5.86
C MET A 125 -22.69 -9.10 5.92
N GLN A 126 -22.62 -7.76 5.98
CA GLN A 126 -23.77 -6.88 5.85
C GLN A 126 -24.22 -6.69 4.38
N GLY A 127 -23.55 -7.32 3.42
CA GLY A 127 -23.85 -7.21 1.98
C GLY A 127 -23.45 -5.89 1.34
N ARG A 128 -22.53 -5.14 1.94
CA ARG A 128 -22.02 -3.88 1.38
C ARG A 128 -21.08 -4.14 0.20
N ASP A 129 -21.14 -3.27 -0.80
CA ASP A 129 -20.18 -3.25 -1.90
C ASP A 129 -18.84 -2.56 -1.51
N ASP A 130 -17.82 -2.76 -2.33
CA ASP A 130 -16.48 -2.22 -2.13
C ASP A 130 -16.44 -0.68 -2.03
N VAL A 131 -17.29 0.03 -2.79
CA VAL A 131 -17.38 1.49 -2.75
C VAL A 131 -17.99 1.97 -1.42
N SER A 132 -19.03 1.32 -0.95
CA SER A 132 -19.68 1.63 0.34
C SER A 132 -18.72 1.31 1.51
N ILE A 133 -18.02 0.21 1.44
CA ILE A 133 -17.02 -0.19 2.43
C ILE A 133 -15.86 0.83 2.45
N ALA A 134 -15.32 1.18 1.29
CA ALA A 134 -14.23 2.16 1.19
C ALA A 134 -14.62 3.51 1.81
N ARG A 135 -15.84 3.97 1.60
CA ARG A 135 -16.35 5.22 2.18
C ARG A 135 -16.40 5.16 3.72
N VAL A 136 -16.88 4.07 4.28
CA VAL A 136 -16.97 3.89 5.75
C VAL A 136 -15.60 3.74 6.39
N LEU A 137 -14.69 3.02 5.74
CA LEU A 137 -13.33 2.79 6.23
C LEU A 137 -12.37 3.96 5.90
N ASN A 138 -12.84 5.04 5.30
CA ASN A 138 -12.00 6.15 4.81
C ASN A 138 -10.83 5.61 3.98
N SER A 139 -11.14 4.85 2.93
CA SER A 139 -10.18 4.20 2.06
C SER A 139 -10.56 4.34 0.59
N ASP A 140 -9.83 3.66 -0.30
CA ASP A 140 -10.10 3.59 -1.73
C ASP A 140 -10.74 2.24 -2.10
N GLY A 141 -11.73 2.25 -3.01
CA GLY A 141 -12.42 1.04 -3.45
C GLY A 141 -11.50 -0.01 -4.07
N ASN A 142 -10.43 0.42 -4.77
CA ASN A 142 -9.46 -0.51 -5.34
C ASN A 142 -8.62 -1.20 -4.25
N LEU A 143 -8.30 -0.51 -3.14
CA LEU A 143 -7.62 -1.15 -2.00
C LEU A 143 -8.55 -2.16 -1.30
N VAL A 144 -9.82 -1.82 -1.14
CA VAL A 144 -10.84 -2.74 -0.59
C VAL A 144 -10.95 -3.97 -1.49
N ALA A 145 -11.13 -3.79 -2.80
CA ALA A 145 -11.21 -4.88 -3.77
C ALA A 145 -9.96 -5.77 -3.74
N LEU A 146 -8.79 -5.17 -3.66
CA LEU A 146 -7.51 -5.89 -3.58
C LEU A 146 -7.41 -6.70 -2.28
N LYS A 147 -7.79 -6.13 -1.14
CA LYS A 147 -7.82 -6.85 0.15
C LYS A 147 -8.79 -8.02 0.11
N VAL A 148 -10.04 -7.81 -0.35
CA VAL A 148 -11.08 -8.85 -0.49
C VAL A 148 -10.59 -9.99 -1.41
N SER A 149 -9.89 -9.66 -2.51
CA SER A 149 -9.36 -10.67 -3.42
C SER A 149 -8.34 -11.62 -2.77
N THR A 150 -7.64 -11.16 -1.75
CA THR A 150 -6.70 -12.00 -0.98
C THR A 150 -7.39 -12.80 0.11
N MET A 151 -8.45 -12.27 0.72
CA MET A 151 -9.26 -12.97 1.72
C MET A 151 -10.02 -14.14 1.09
N SER A 152 -10.65 -13.92 -0.06
CA SER A 152 -11.48 -14.92 -0.72
C SER A 152 -10.73 -16.18 -1.18
N ARG A 153 -9.43 -16.05 -1.46
CA ARG A 153 -8.58 -17.20 -1.86
C ARG A 153 -8.20 -18.10 -0.68
N ALA A 154 -8.31 -17.59 0.54
CA ALA A 154 -7.87 -18.32 1.72
C ALA A 154 -8.98 -19.21 2.31
N GLU A 155 -10.25 -18.75 2.39
CA GLU A 155 -11.31 -19.46 3.13
C GLU A 155 -12.76 -19.23 2.63
N TYR A 156 -13.04 -18.28 1.72
CA TYR A 156 -14.41 -17.87 1.42
C TYR A 156 -14.70 -17.74 -0.07
N ASN A 157 -15.87 -18.21 -0.49
CA ASN A 157 -16.39 -18.13 -1.86
C ASN A 157 -16.99 -16.73 -2.13
N LEU A 158 -16.20 -15.67 -1.89
CA LEU A 158 -16.62 -14.28 -2.09
C LEU A 158 -16.56 -13.89 -3.56
N ARG A 159 -17.51 -13.07 -4.01
CA ARG A 159 -17.44 -12.41 -5.31
C ARG A 159 -16.27 -11.42 -5.30
N ILE A 160 -15.24 -11.68 -6.13
CA ILE A 160 -14.05 -10.85 -6.21
C ILE A 160 -14.36 -9.61 -7.06
N PRO A 161 -14.31 -8.38 -6.52
CA PRO A 161 -14.44 -7.18 -7.32
C PRO A 161 -13.19 -6.93 -8.18
N GLU A 162 -13.36 -6.23 -9.29
CA GLU A 162 -12.22 -5.78 -10.11
C GLU A 162 -11.48 -4.64 -9.42
N HIS A 163 -10.15 -4.66 -9.47
CA HIS A 163 -9.30 -3.60 -8.93
C HIS A 163 -8.31 -3.10 -9.98
N ARG A 164 -7.92 -1.84 -9.85
CA ARG A 164 -6.94 -1.18 -10.72
C ARG A 164 -5.64 -0.95 -9.95
N ASN A 165 -4.51 -1.21 -10.62
CA ASN A 165 -3.19 -1.04 -10.01
C ASN A 165 -2.58 0.36 -10.24
N ASP A 166 -3.23 1.19 -11.03
CA ASP A 166 -2.74 2.52 -11.45
C ASP A 166 -3.44 3.70 -10.74
N PHE A 167 -4.29 3.44 -9.75
CA PHE A 167 -5.13 4.45 -9.10
C PHE A 167 -4.35 5.47 -8.24
N LEU A 168 -3.10 5.19 -7.92
CA LEU A 168 -2.22 6.12 -7.19
C LEU A 168 -1.29 6.95 -8.11
N LYS A 169 -1.34 6.74 -9.43
CA LYS A 169 -0.51 7.48 -10.41
C LYS A 169 -1.07 8.86 -10.73
#